data_e48d4a9fb314dee5fa4aeb5e5ae03f18
#
_entry.id   e48d4a9fb314dee5fa4aeb5e5ae03f18
#
_cell.length_a   1.000
_cell.length_b   1.000
_cell.length_c   1.000
_cell.angle_alpha   90.00
_cell.angle_beta   90.00
_cell.angle_gamma   90.00
#
_symmetry.space_group_name_H-M   'P 1'
#
loop_
_entity.id
_entity.type
_entity.pdbx_description
1 polymer ?
#
loop_
_entity_poly.entity_id
_entity_poly.type
_entity_poly.pdbx_seq_one_letter_code
_entity_poly.pdbx_strand_id
1 'polypeptide(L)' 'MAPKYEIGWKVIITPVGGQHLSPRDSDIEPYAGQSGTIIDYYWINRGAEVFYIYTVRIGNGPKEVVVHEDELEAYIP' A
#
# COMPACT_ATOMS: atom_id res chain seq x y z
N MET A 1 15.51 9.80 -4.49
CA MET A 1 14.06 10.00 -4.49
C MET A 1 13.47 9.51 -3.18
N ALA A 2 12.46 10.20 -2.71
CA ALA A 2 11.83 9.86 -1.45
C ALA A 2 10.50 9.13 -1.71
N PRO A 3 10.08 8.24 -0.83
CA PRO A 3 8.76 7.62 -0.96
C PRO A 3 7.67 8.67 -0.81
N LYS A 4 6.53 8.38 -1.42
CA LYS A 4 5.38 9.28 -1.38
C LYS A 4 4.75 9.33 0.01
N TYR A 5 4.81 8.21 0.74
CA TYR A 5 4.22 8.09 2.07
C TYR A 5 5.32 7.77 3.07
N GLU A 6 5.14 8.21 4.31
CA GLU A 6 6.13 7.98 5.35
C GLU A 6 5.60 7.05 6.42
N ILE A 7 6.52 6.43 7.14
CA ILE A 7 6.15 5.56 8.27
C ILE A 7 5.36 6.37 9.28
N GLY A 8 4.25 5.79 9.75
CA GLY A 8 3.36 6.46 10.69
C GLY A 8 2.19 7.17 10.04
N TRP A 9 2.23 7.38 8.72
CA TRP A 9 1.13 8.02 8.02
C TRP A 9 -0.06 7.08 7.88
N LYS A 10 -1.25 7.65 7.94
CA LYS A 10 -2.47 6.91 7.65
C LYS A 10 -2.75 6.97 6.16
N VAL A 11 -3.17 5.84 5.63
CA VAL A 11 -3.48 5.70 4.22
C VAL A 11 -4.74 4.86 4.06
N ILE A 12 -5.31 4.92 2.87
CA ILE A 12 -6.47 4.09 2.50
C ILE A 12 -6.02 3.11 1.44
N ILE A 13 -6.43 1.86 1.59
CA ILE A 13 -6.13 0.83 0.62
C ILE A 13 -7.03 1.04 -0.59
N THR A 14 -6.43 1.25 -1.76
CA THR A 14 -7.16 1.46 -3.01
C THR A 14 -6.61 0.52 -4.07
N PRO A 15 -7.03 -0.75 -4.05
CA PRO A 15 -6.54 -1.69 -5.05
C PRO A 15 -6.73 -1.11 -6.45
N VAL A 16 -5.73 -1.25 -7.28
CA VAL A 16 -5.83 -0.80 -8.67
C VAL A 16 -6.67 -1.84 -9.37
N GLY A 17 -7.95 -1.78 -9.13
CA GLY A 17 -8.89 -2.70 -9.71
C GLY A 17 -8.87 -2.56 -11.21
N GLY A 18 -8.98 -3.64 -11.89
CA GLY A 18 -8.97 -3.59 -13.31
C GLY A 18 -9.50 -4.86 -13.87
N GLN A 19 -9.23 -5.01 -15.12
CA GLN A 19 -9.70 -6.17 -15.85
C GLN A 19 -8.89 -7.41 -15.49
N HIS A 20 -7.74 -7.22 -14.87
CA HIS A 20 -6.88 -8.32 -14.47
C HIS A 20 -6.49 -8.15 -13.01
N LEU A 21 -6.92 -9.09 -12.20
CA LEU A 21 -6.50 -9.13 -10.81
C LEU A 21 -5.22 -9.95 -10.73
N SER A 22 -4.13 -9.29 -10.34
CA SER A 22 -2.93 -10.02 -10.02
C SER A 22 -3.12 -10.73 -8.68
N PRO A 23 -2.32 -11.74 -8.36
CA PRO A 23 -2.38 -12.34 -7.03
C PRO A 23 -2.25 -11.32 -5.91
N ARG A 24 -1.43 -10.28 -6.14
CA ARG A 24 -1.26 -9.22 -5.16
C ARG A 24 -2.56 -8.45 -4.94
N ASP A 25 -3.24 -8.10 -6.02
CA ASP A 25 -4.50 -7.37 -5.90
C ASP A 25 -5.56 -8.20 -5.20
N SER A 26 -5.57 -9.51 -5.46
CA SER A 26 -6.49 -10.40 -4.77
C SER A 26 -6.24 -10.43 -3.27
N ASP A 27 -4.99 -10.31 -2.86
CA ASP A 27 -4.64 -10.34 -1.44
C ASP A 27 -5.10 -9.08 -0.71
N ILE A 28 -5.14 -7.94 -1.39
CA ILE A 28 -5.49 -6.68 -0.74
C ILE A 28 -6.92 -6.24 -1.00
N GLU A 29 -7.59 -6.84 -1.97
CA GLU A 29 -8.95 -6.44 -2.32
C GLU A 29 -9.92 -6.49 -1.15
N PRO A 30 -9.87 -7.50 -0.24
CA PRO A 30 -10.76 -7.50 0.91
C PRO A 30 -10.61 -6.28 1.82
N TYR A 31 -9.51 -5.56 1.70
CA TYR A 31 -9.23 -4.38 2.52
C TYR A 31 -9.48 -3.08 1.78
N ALA A 32 -10.07 -3.16 0.58
CA ALA A 32 -10.36 -1.98 -0.22
C ALA A 32 -11.20 -0.97 0.57
N GLY A 33 -10.77 0.28 0.58
CA GLY A 33 -11.45 1.34 1.29
C GLY A 33 -11.15 1.41 2.78
N GLN A 34 -10.42 0.44 3.31
CA GLN A 34 -10.07 0.48 4.73
C GLN A 34 -8.81 1.31 4.95
N SER A 35 -8.75 1.95 6.09
CA SER A 35 -7.57 2.72 6.45
C SER A 35 -6.57 1.86 7.18
N GLY A 36 -5.32 2.25 7.11
CA GLY A 36 -4.25 1.60 7.83
C GLY A 36 -3.12 2.57 8.08
N THR A 37 -2.10 2.11 8.76
CA THR A 37 -0.92 2.90 9.10
C THR A 37 0.30 2.27 8.47
N ILE A 38 1.11 3.10 7.81
CA ILE A 38 2.36 2.62 7.24
C ILE A 38 3.33 2.34 8.38
N ILE A 39 3.82 1.09 8.44
CA ILE A 39 4.74 0.68 9.50
C ILE A 39 6.14 0.40 8.96
N ASP A 40 6.26 0.21 7.65
CA ASP A 40 7.56 -0.02 7.03
C ASP A 40 7.43 0.21 5.53
N TYR A 41 8.56 0.34 4.85
CA TYR A 41 8.58 0.38 3.40
C TYR A 41 9.97 -0.03 2.90
N TYR A 42 10.02 -0.42 1.64
CA TYR A 42 11.28 -0.66 0.95
C TYR A 42 11.08 -0.32 -0.52
N TRP A 43 12.16 -0.34 -1.28
CA TRP A 43 12.07 -0.03 -2.69
C TRP A 43 12.81 -1.09 -3.51
N ILE A 44 12.38 -1.19 -4.77
CA ILE A 44 12.97 -2.11 -5.72
C ILE A 44 13.42 -1.28 -6.92
N ASN A 45 14.67 -1.44 -7.31
CA ASN A 45 15.19 -0.81 -8.52
C ASN A 45 15.02 -1.76 -9.70
N ARG A 46 14.39 -1.26 -10.75
CA ARG A 46 14.23 -2.04 -11.98
C ARG A 46 14.60 -1.13 -13.14
N GLY A 47 15.86 -1.24 -13.58
CA GLY A 47 16.36 -0.37 -14.63
C GLY A 47 16.34 1.07 -14.17
N ALA A 48 15.66 1.94 -14.92
CA ALA A 48 15.55 3.35 -14.62
C ALA A 48 14.41 3.66 -13.65
N GLU A 49 13.65 2.65 -13.21
CA GLU A 49 12.48 2.87 -12.38
C GLU A 49 12.71 2.37 -10.97
N VAL A 50 12.10 3.06 -10.03
CA VAL A 50 12.11 2.69 -8.62
C VAL A 50 10.67 2.50 -8.18
N PHE A 51 10.41 1.34 -7.56
CA PHE A 51 9.08 1.01 -7.05
C PHE A 51 9.14 0.96 -5.54
N TYR A 52 8.23 1.68 -4.90
CA TYR A 52 8.11 1.68 -3.44
C TYR A 52 7.02 0.71 -3.01
N ILE A 53 7.35 -0.11 -2.03
CA ILE A 53 6.47 -1.15 -1.48
C ILE A 53 6.28 -0.83 -0.01
N TYR A 54 5.04 -0.81 0.45
CA TYR A 54 4.72 -0.43 1.81
C TYR A 54 4.08 -1.57 2.56
N THR A 55 4.41 -1.67 3.84
CA THR A 55 3.70 -2.56 4.77
C THR A 55 2.74 -1.70 5.57
N VAL A 56 1.46 -2.05 5.50
CA VAL A 56 0.39 -1.27 6.11
C VAL A 56 -0.33 -2.14 7.13
N ARG A 57 -0.44 -1.62 8.35
CA ARG A 57 -1.22 -2.28 9.40
C ARG A 57 -2.67 -1.82 9.29
N ILE A 58 -3.58 -2.77 9.16
CA ILE A 58 -5.00 -2.47 8.98
C ILE A 58 -5.62 -2.18 10.35
N GLY A 59 -6.19 -1.00 10.48
CA GLY A 59 -6.84 -0.59 11.72
C GLY A 59 -5.90 -0.67 12.90
N ASN A 60 -6.39 -1.15 14.02
CA ASN A 60 -5.61 -1.34 15.24
C ASN A 60 -5.27 -2.80 15.51
N GLY A 61 -5.56 -3.67 14.54
CA GLY A 61 -5.35 -5.08 14.72
C GLY A 61 -3.96 -5.51 14.30
N PRO A 62 -3.67 -6.80 14.40
CA PRO A 62 -2.36 -7.33 14.02
C PRO A 62 -2.21 -7.57 12.52
N LYS A 63 -3.25 -7.37 11.74
CA LYS A 63 -3.20 -7.65 10.31
C LYS A 63 -2.35 -6.63 9.58
N GLU A 64 -1.42 -7.12 8.78
CA GLU A 64 -0.55 -6.29 7.95
C GLU A 64 -0.67 -6.77 6.51
N VAL A 65 -0.65 -5.83 5.58
CA VAL A 65 -0.67 -6.13 4.16
C VAL A 65 0.47 -5.39 3.48
N VAL A 66 0.96 -5.97 2.39
CA VAL A 66 2.05 -5.39 1.61
C VAL A 66 1.44 -4.89 0.30
N VAL A 67 1.65 -3.61 0.02
CA VAL A 67 1.02 -2.96 -1.13
C VAL A 67 2.03 -2.10 -1.88
N HIS A 68 1.75 -1.86 -3.15
CA HIS A 68 2.52 -0.92 -3.95
C HIS A 68 2.02 0.49 -3.72
N GLU A 69 2.87 1.47 -4.06
CA GLU A 69 2.56 2.87 -3.83
C GLU A 69 1.28 3.31 -4.54
N ASP A 70 1.02 2.78 -5.72
CA ASP A 70 -0.17 3.13 -6.49
C ASP A 70 -1.46 2.50 -5.95
N GLU A 71 -1.35 1.65 -4.93
CA GLU A 71 -2.50 1.01 -4.30
C GLU A 71 -2.89 1.67 -2.99
N LEU A 72 -2.39 2.88 -2.76
CA LEU A 72 -2.65 3.64 -1.55
C LEU A 72 -3.10 5.05 -1.90
N GLU A 73 -3.88 5.63 -1.01
CA GLU A 73 -4.20 7.05 -1.01
C GLU A 73 -3.93 7.60 0.37
N ALA A 74 -3.56 8.88 0.43
CA ALA A 74 -3.39 9.54 1.71
C ALA A 74 -4.76 9.61 2.41
N TYR A 75 -4.77 9.28 3.69
CA TYR A 75 -5.99 9.42 4.49
C TYR A 75 -6.08 10.87 4.95
N ILE A 76 -7.13 11.54 4.54
CA ILE A 76 -7.41 12.93 4.91
C ILE A 76 -8.69 12.94 5.72
N PRO A 77 -8.59 13.20 7.03
CA PRO A 77 -9.77 13.21 7.90
C PRO A 77 -10.73 14.37 7.60
#